data_83c56c3f5326bf9d669ab948cf4bc63e
#
_entry.id   83c56c3f5326bf9d669ab948cf4bc63e
#
_cell.length_a   1.000
_cell.length_b   1.000
_cell.length_c   1.000
_cell.angle_alpha   90.00
_cell.angle_beta   90.00
_cell.angle_gamma   90.00
#
_symmetry.space_group_name_H-M   'P 1'
#
loop_
_entity.id
_entity.type
_entity.pdbx_description
1 polymer ?
#
loop_
_entity_poly.entity_id
_entity_poly.type
_entity_poly.pdbx_seq_one_letter_code
_entity_poly.pdbx_strand_id
1 'polypeptide(L)'
;GDAVKCVENTTLGTSSCTATVFGLPMQLSDYSGNVFVPLLMVAVLAVVYHGLKKIIPDSVQMVFLPFFSMIIVGALTAFIIGPIGVWAGNGLGAGLAWMNTHAPFIFAIAIPLLYPFLVPLGLHWPLTALMIMNINTLGYDFIQGPMGVRNFACFGATAAVLFLPLRD
;
A
#
# COMPACT_ATOMS: atom_id res chain seq x y z
N GLY A 1 12.63 -2.57 -30.08
CA GLY A 1 11.46 -2.02 -30.69
C GLY A 1 10.75 -1.08 -29.74
N ASP A 2 10.22 0.01 -30.24
CA ASP A 2 9.68 1.19 -29.54
C ASP A 2 8.39 0.97 -28.71
N ALA A 3 8.10 -0.27 -28.33
CA ALA A 3 6.88 -0.61 -27.62
C ALA A 3 6.92 -0.37 -26.11
N VAL A 4 8.10 -0.13 -25.54
CA VAL A 4 8.29 0.09 -24.10
C VAL A 4 9.05 1.38 -23.88
N LYS A 5 8.43 2.35 -23.22
CA LYS A 5 9.06 3.59 -22.80
C LYS A 5 9.27 3.54 -21.29
N CYS A 6 10.52 3.62 -20.83
CA CYS A 6 10.87 3.69 -19.43
C CYS A 6 11.20 5.14 -19.06
N VAL A 7 10.57 5.65 -18.01
CA VAL A 7 10.86 6.95 -17.41
C VAL A 7 11.41 6.70 -16.01
N GLU A 8 12.64 7.12 -15.77
CA GLU A 8 13.26 7.08 -14.44
C GLU A 8 12.80 8.28 -13.62
N ASN A 9 12.20 8.03 -12.48
CA ASN A 9 11.89 9.04 -11.49
C ASN A 9 13.12 9.24 -10.60
N THR A 10 13.92 10.25 -10.89
CA THR A 10 15.16 10.56 -10.16
C THR A 10 14.94 10.90 -8.69
N THR A 11 13.72 11.26 -8.29
CA THR A 11 13.39 11.63 -6.90
C THR A 11 13.11 10.40 -6.00
N LEU A 12 12.73 9.27 -6.57
CA LEU A 12 12.33 8.06 -5.84
C LEU A 12 13.10 6.80 -6.27
N GLY A 13 14.05 6.93 -7.21
CA GLY A 13 14.86 5.81 -7.70
C GLY A 13 14.04 4.67 -8.34
N THR A 14 12.80 4.93 -8.73
CA THR A 14 11.90 3.94 -9.33
C THR A 14 11.78 4.17 -10.84
N SER A 15 12.06 3.15 -11.62
CA SER A 15 11.82 3.16 -13.06
C SER A 15 10.39 2.71 -13.35
N SER A 16 9.59 3.58 -13.94
CA SER A 16 8.27 3.22 -14.46
C SER A 16 8.38 3.00 -15.98
N CYS A 17 8.22 1.75 -16.39
CA CYS A 17 8.15 1.39 -17.81
C CYS A 17 6.69 1.30 -18.26
N THR A 18 6.35 1.96 -19.36
CA THR A 18 5.03 1.87 -19.98
C THR A 18 5.13 1.13 -21.29
N ALA A 19 4.34 0.07 -21.43
CA ALA A 19 4.14 -0.60 -22.72
C ALA A 19 2.78 -0.23 -23.30
N THR A 20 2.72 -0.03 -24.60
CA THR A 20 1.44 0.15 -25.30
C THR A 20 0.93 -1.20 -25.79
N VAL A 21 -0.17 -1.67 -25.21
CA VAL A 21 -0.86 -2.90 -25.61
C VAL A 21 -2.23 -2.51 -26.16
N PHE A 22 -2.50 -2.85 -27.44
CA PHE A 22 -3.72 -2.46 -28.16
C PHE A 22 -4.02 -0.95 -28.14
N GLY A 23 -2.97 -0.09 -28.12
CA GLY A 23 -3.14 1.36 -28.07
C GLY A 23 -3.41 1.95 -26.68
N LEU A 24 -3.51 1.12 -25.64
CA LEU A 24 -3.65 1.54 -24.25
C LEU A 24 -2.30 1.47 -23.54
N PRO A 25 -1.91 2.51 -22.77
CA PRO A 25 -0.68 2.49 -21.99
C PRO A 25 -0.85 1.57 -20.78
N MET A 26 -0.08 0.48 -20.76
CA MET A 26 0.01 -0.44 -19.63
C MET A 26 1.30 -0.14 -18.87
N GLN A 27 1.22 0.13 -17.58
CA GLN A 27 2.41 0.30 -16.75
C GLN A 27 3.03 -1.05 -16.40
N LEU A 28 4.28 -1.24 -16.81
CA LEU A 28 5.13 -2.35 -16.43
C LEU A 28 5.96 -1.92 -15.21
N SER A 29 5.31 -1.75 -14.07
CA SER A 29 5.99 -1.46 -12.81
C SER A 29 6.18 -2.74 -12.03
N ASP A 30 7.27 -2.83 -11.29
CA ASP A 30 7.46 -3.88 -10.31
C ASP A 30 6.53 -3.60 -9.11
N TYR A 31 5.49 -4.42 -8.97
CA TYR A 31 4.52 -4.30 -7.89
C TYR A 31 4.93 -5.08 -6.63
N SER A 32 6.08 -5.77 -6.63
CA SER A 32 6.49 -6.68 -5.57
C SER A 32 6.62 -6.01 -4.19
N GLY A 33 6.96 -4.71 -4.17
CA GLY A 33 7.01 -3.90 -2.96
C GLY A 33 5.82 -2.97 -2.73
N ASN A 34 4.80 -2.99 -3.62
CA ASN A 34 3.71 -2.03 -3.57
C ASN A 34 2.45 -2.66 -2.95
N VAL A 35 2.12 -2.29 -1.71
CA VAL A 35 0.96 -2.82 -0.96
C VAL A 35 -0.35 -2.15 -1.39
N PHE A 36 -0.31 -0.95 -1.96
CA PHE A 36 -1.51 -0.21 -2.37
C PHE A 36 -2.22 -0.87 -3.54
N VAL A 37 -1.46 -1.43 -4.48
CA VAL A 37 -2.03 -2.10 -5.67
C VAL A 37 -2.87 -3.32 -5.27
N PRO A 38 -2.38 -4.29 -4.49
CA PRO A 38 -3.19 -5.42 -4.02
C PRO A 38 -4.39 -5.00 -3.19
N LEU A 39 -4.26 -3.95 -2.37
CA LEU A 39 -5.35 -3.47 -1.51
C LEU A 39 -6.48 -2.87 -2.33
N LEU A 40 -6.17 -2.03 -3.32
CA LEU A 40 -7.13 -1.49 -4.27
C LEU A 40 -7.74 -2.59 -5.15
N MET A 41 -6.92 -3.55 -5.59
CA MET A 41 -7.37 -4.70 -6.37
C MET A 41 -8.43 -5.52 -5.63
N VAL A 42 -8.22 -5.80 -4.33
CA VAL A 42 -9.19 -6.54 -3.52
C VAL A 42 -10.46 -5.74 -3.30
N ALA A 43 -10.37 -4.43 -3.09
CA ALA A 43 -11.55 -3.57 -2.97
C ALA A 43 -12.39 -3.56 -4.25
N VAL A 44 -11.75 -3.42 -5.42
CA VAL A 44 -12.43 -3.49 -6.72
C VAL A 44 -12.97 -4.90 -6.99
N LEU A 45 -12.24 -5.94 -6.62
CA LEU A 45 -12.69 -7.33 -6.73
C LEU A 45 -14.00 -7.55 -5.94
N ALA A 46 -14.10 -7.01 -4.72
CA ALA A 46 -15.33 -7.13 -3.94
C ALA A 46 -16.53 -6.50 -4.65
N VAL A 47 -16.36 -5.33 -5.26
CA VAL A 47 -17.42 -4.64 -6.01
C VAL A 47 -17.81 -5.44 -7.27
N VAL A 48 -16.83 -5.86 -8.07
CA VAL A 48 -17.04 -6.64 -9.29
C VAL A 48 -17.69 -7.97 -8.98
N TYR A 49 -17.22 -8.67 -7.94
CA TYR A 49 -17.78 -9.95 -7.50
C TYR A 49 -19.25 -9.84 -7.10
N HIS A 50 -19.61 -8.83 -6.30
CA HIS A 50 -20.98 -8.58 -5.92
C HIS A 50 -21.88 -8.19 -7.10
N GLY A 51 -21.34 -7.43 -8.06
CA GLY A 51 -22.05 -7.11 -9.29
C GLY A 51 -22.32 -8.32 -10.16
N LEU A 52 -21.31 -9.15 -10.40
CA LEU A 52 -21.40 -10.37 -11.20
C LEU A 52 -22.33 -11.41 -10.55
N LYS A 53 -22.31 -11.51 -9.21
CA LYS A 53 -23.21 -12.42 -8.47
C LYS A 53 -24.68 -12.14 -8.69
N LYS A 54 -25.06 -10.90 -9.00
CA LYS A 54 -26.46 -10.53 -9.31
C LYS A 54 -26.87 -10.88 -10.72
N ILE A 55 -25.92 -11.06 -11.64
CA ILE A 55 -26.16 -11.27 -13.08
C ILE A 55 -26.08 -12.75 -13.42
N ILE A 56 -25.17 -13.49 -12.79
CA ILE A 56 -24.90 -14.90 -13.09
C ILE A 56 -25.86 -15.80 -12.31
N PRO A 57 -26.58 -16.73 -12.97
CA PRO A 57 -27.46 -17.69 -12.31
C PRO A 57 -26.71 -18.62 -11.35
N ASP A 58 -27.32 -18.97 -10.22
CA ASP A 58 -26.73 -19.76 -9.14
C ASP A 58 -26.13 -21.10 -9.61
N SER A 59 -26.72 -21.71 -10.62
CA SER A 59 -26.27 -23.01 -11.17
C SER A 59 -24.84 -23.00 -11.71
N VAL A 60 -24.35 -21.87 -12.17
CA VAL A 60 -23.03 -21.72 -12.82
C VAL A 60 -22.08 -20.75 -12.10
N GLN A 61 -22.54 -20.15 -10.99
CA GLN A 61 -21.75 -19.17 -10.22
C GLN A 61 -20.41 -19.74 -9.76
N MET A 62 -20.36 -21.00 -9.37
CA MET A 62 -19.17 -21.61 -8.78
C MET A 62 -17.95 -21.56 -9.70
N VAL A 63 -18.15 -21.62 -11.01
CA VAL A 63 -17.07 -21.62 -12.02
C VAL A 63 -16.94 -20.26 -12.72
N PHE A 64 -18.06 -19.71 -13.19
CA PHE A 64 -18.02 -18.49 -14.02
C PHE A 64 -17.80 -17.22 -13.21
N LEU A 65 -18.23 -17.17 -11.96
CA LEU A 65 -18.06 -15.99 -11.12
C LEU A 65 -16.58 -15.67 -10.83
N PRO A 66 -15.77 -16.63 -10.33
CA PRO A 66 -14.33 -16.36 -10.13
C PRO A 66 -13.61 -16.14 -11.47
N PHE A 67 -13.98 -16.86 -12.53
CA PHE A 67 -13.35 -16.73 -13.84
C PHE A 67 -13.50 -15.31 -14.43
N PHE A 68 -14.74 -14.81 -14.51
CA PHE A 68 -14.97 -13.46 -15.02
C PHE A 68 -14.44 -12.37 -14.09
N SER A 69 -14.55 -12.56 -12.77
CA SER A 69 -13.98 -11.59 -11.81
C SER A 69 -12.48 -11.47 -11.98
N MET A 70 -11.75 -12.57 -12.16
CA MET A 70 -10.29 -12.52 -12.35
C MET A 70 -9.90 -11.83 -13.65
N ILE A 71 -10.61 -12.09 -14.76
CA ILE A 71 -10.33 -11.44 -16.04
C ILE A 71 -10.59 -9.95 -15.94
N ILE A 72 -11.76 -9.54 -15.44
CA ILE A 72 -12.15 -8.13 -15.35
C ILE A 72 -11.21 -7.38 -14.39
N VAL A 73 -10.99 -7.91 -13.20
CA VAL A 73 -10.12 -7.25 -12.21
C VAL A 73 -8.67 -7.28 -12.63
N GLY A 74 -8.21 -8.35 -13.29
CA GLY A 74 -6.86 -8.43 -13.88
C GLY A 74 -6.63 -7.34 -14.91
N ALA A 75 -7.57 -7.16 -15.85
CA ALA A 75 -7.52 -6.09 -16.84
C ALA A 75 -7.57 -4.70 -16.17
N LEU A 76 -8.49 -4.48 -15.23
CA LEU A 76 -8.58 -3.23 -14.48
C LEU A 76 -7.30 -2.94 -13.69
N THR A 77 -6.67 -3.97 -13.12
CA THR A 77 -5.41 -3.83 -12.39
C THR A 77 -4.28 -3.40 -13.32
N ALA A 78 -4.17 -4.00 -14.49
CA ALA A 78 -3.12 -3.66 -15.44
C ALA A 78 -3.22 -2.21 -15.95
N PHE A 79 -4.43 -1.72 -16.20
CA PHE A 79 -4.62 -0.43 -16.87
C PHE A 79 -4.97 0.73 -15.93
N ILE A 80 -5.64 0.47 -14.81
CA ILE A 80 -6.20 1.52 -13.94
C ILE A 80 -5.66 1.42 -12.53
N ILE A 81 -5.81 0.27 -11.88
CA ILE A 81 -5.49 0.12 -10.44
C ILE A 81 -3.98 0.21 -10.22
N GLY A 82 -3.19 -0.41 -11.10
CA GLY A 82 -1.73 -0.36 -11.03
C GLY A 82 -1.18 1.06 -11.00
N PRO A 83 -1.45 1.87 -12.03
CA PRO A 83 -1.02 3.27 -12.07
C PRO A 83 -1.48 4.08 -10.87
N ILE A 84 -2.75 3.95 -10.46
CA ILE A 84 -3.30 4.66 -9.30
C ILE A 84 -2.61 4.23 -8.00
N GLY A 85 -2.39 2.92 -7.81
CA GLY A 85 -1.73 2.39 -6.63
C GLY A 85 -0.27 2.84 -6.50
N VAL A 86 0.46 2.85 -7.62
CA VAL A 86 1.85 3.36 -7.66
C VAL A 86 1.87 4.87 -7.40
N TRP A 87 0.98 5.64 -8.02
CA TRP A 87 0.90 7.08 -7.80
C TRP A 87 0.56 7.40 -6.34
N ALA A 88 -0.40 6.70 -5.74
CA ALA A 88 -0.76 6.86 -4.33
C ALA A 88 0.41 6.50 -3.39
N GLY A 89 1.09 5.39 -3.66
CA GLY A 89 2.27 4.97 -2.89
C GLY A 89 3.42 5.98 -2.96
N ASN A 90 3.74 6.43 -4.16
CA ASN A 90 4.77 7.44 -4.38
C ASN A 90 4.39 8.78 -3.76
N GLY A 91 3.14 9.20 -3.84
CA GLY A 91 2.64 10.44 -3.23
C GLY A 91 2.74 10.39 -1.70
N LEU A 92 2.39 9.27 -1.09
CA LEU A 92 2.53 9.07 0.35
C LEU A 92 4.01 9.07 0.77
N GLY A 93 4.85 8.34 0.04
CA GLY A 93 6.30 8.30 0.30
C GLY A 93 6.93 9.68 0.20
N ALA A 94 6.62 10.43 -0.85
CA ALA A 94 7.11 11.80 -1.04
C ALA A 94 6.60 12.75 0.06
N GLY A 95 5.33 12.64 0.45
CA GLY A 95 4.74 13.42 1.53
C GLY A 95 5.40 13.18 2.88
N LEU A 96 5.64 11.92 3.22
CA LEU A 96 6.36 11.54 4.45
C LEU A 96 7.82 12.01 4.43
N ALA A 97 8.51 11.86 3.30
CA ALA A 97 9.88 12.35 3.13
C ALA A 97 9.96 13.88 3.26
N TRP A 98 9.02 14.60 2.64
CA TRP A 98 8.91 16.05 2.78
C TRP A 98 8.70 16.46 4.24
N MET A 99 7.78 15.78 4.94
CA MET A 99 7.50 16.08 6.36
C MET A 99 8.70 15.79 7.25
N ASN A 100 9.44 14.71 6.99
CA ASN A 100 10.67 14.38 7.70
C ASN A 100 11.76 15.44 7.49
N THR A 101 11.84 16.04 6.29
CA THR A 101 12.87 17.03 5.95
C THR A 101 12.53 18.43 6.49
N HIS A 102 11.25 18.85 6.41
CA HIS A 102 10.83 20.20 6.76
C HIS A 102 10.31 20.34 8.19
N ALA A 103 9.77 19.28 8.76
CA ALA A 103 9.19 19.29 10.10
C ALA A 103 9.52 17.99 10.86
N PRO A 104 10.79 17.65 11.10
CA PRO A 104 11.21 16.37 11.68
C PRO A 104 10.63 16.14 13.06
N PHE A 105 10.42 17.19 13.85
CA PHE A 105 9.81 17.11 15.18
C PHE A 105 8.34 16.72 15.11
N ILE A 106 7.58 17.31 14.18
CA ILE A 106 6.16 16.96 13.96
C ILE A 106 6.07 15.52 13.46
N PHE A 107 6.93 15.13 12.53
CA PHE A 107 7.01 13.77 12.01
C PHE A 107 7.30 12.75 13.12
N ALA A 108 8.28 13.02 13.99
CA ALA A 108 8.66 12.15 15.08
C ALA A 108 7.55 11.93 16.13
N ILE A 109 6.63 12.89 16.29
CA ILE A 109 5.47 12.78 17.17
C ILE A 109 4.28 12.13 16.43
N ALA A 110 4.01 12.53 15.19
CA ALA A 110 2.86 12.09 14.42
C ALA A 110 2.90 10.58 14.13
N ILE A 111 4.06 10.04 13.78
CA ILE A 111 4.20 8.61 13.46
C ILE A 111 3.85 7.72 14.67
N PRO A 112 4.47 7.86 15.85
CA PRO A 112 4.12 7.02 17.00
C PRO A 112 2.68 7.21 17.48
N LEU A 113 2.13 8.44 17.34
CA LEU A 113 0.77 8.77 17.76
C LEU A 113 -0.28 8.11 16.86
N LEU A 114 -0.10 8.17 15.54
CA LEU A 114 -1.05 7.62 14.57
C LEU A 114 -0.95 6.11 14.43
N TYR A 115 0.24 5.56 14.61
CA TYR A 115 0.50 4.15 14.35
C TYR A 115 -0.37 3.17 15.14
N PRO A 116 -0.65 3.35 16.46
CA PRO A 116 -1.55 2.48 17.21
C PRO A 116 -2.97 2.39 16.64
N PHE A 117 -3.43 3.45 15.98
CA PHE A 117 -4.72 3.47 15.30
C PHE A 117 -4.68 2.78 13.93
N LEU A 118 -3.54 2.85 13.24
CA LEU A 118 -3.33 2.19 11.94
C LEU A 118 -3.20 0.67 12.08
N VAL A 119 -2.69 0.18 13.22
CA VAL A 119 -2.50 -1.27 13.45
C VAL A 119 -3.80 -2.06 13.44
N PRO A 120 -4.84 -1.70 14.20
CA PRO A 120 -6.13 -2.40 14.18
C PRO A 120 -6.83 -2.35 12.81
N LEU A 121 -6.58 -1.28 12.04
CA LEU A 121 -7.10 -1.12 10.69
C LEU A 121 -6.30 -1.91 9.63
N GLY A 122 -5.18 -2.54 10.01
CA GLY A 122 -4.30 -3.22 9.07
C GLY A 122 -3.44 -2.30 8.20
N LEU A 123 -3.56 -0.98 8.36
CA LEU A 123 -2.87 0.03 7.55
C LEU A 123 -1.37 0.20 7.88
N HIS A 124 -0.87 -0.54 8.86
CA HIS A 124 0.57 -0.56 9.20
C HIS A 124 1.44 -1.30 8.16
N TRP A 125 0.86 -2.24 7.40
CA TRP A 125 1.57 -2.98 6.35
C TRP A 125 2.09 -2.09 5.22
N PRO A 126 1.31 -1.14 4.67
CA PRO A 126 1.81 -0.17 3.72
C PRO A 126 3.00 0.65 4.22
N LEU A 127 3.03 1.01 5.51
CA LEU A 127 4.18 1.72 6.10
C LEU A 127 5.44 0.85 6.14
N THR A 128 5.29 -0.45 6.41
CA THR A 128 6.41 -1.40 6.37
C THR A 128 7.00 -1.52 4.96
N ALA A 129 6.14 -1.55 3.93
CA ALA A 129 6.59 -1.54 2.54
C ALA A 129 7.34 -0.26 2.17
N LEU A 130 6.87 0.91 2.67
CA LEU A 130 7.58 2.19 2.49
C LEU A 130 8.95 2.19 3.18
N MET A 131 9.09 1.57 4.36
CA MET A 131 10.39 1.42 5.02
C MET A 131 11.38 0.62 4.17
N ILE A 132 10.94 -0.52 3.61
CA ILE A 132 11.77 -1.34 2.73
C ILE A 132 12.17 -0.54 1.48
N MET A 133 11.22 0.20 0.92
CA MET A 133 11.48 1.06 -0.23
C MET A 133 12.50 2.18 0.11
N ASN A 134 12.38 2.83 1.27
CA ASN A 134 13.33 3.83 1.73
C ASN A 134 14.75 3.26 1.88
N ILE A 135 14.88 2.07 2.47
CA ILE A 135 16.18 1.41 2.61
C ILE A 135 16.79 1.11 1.24
N ASN A 136 15.98 0.63 0.30
CA ASN A 136 16.46 0.29 -1.04
C ASN A 136 16.82 1.51 -1.88
N THR A 137 16.13 2.64 -1.71
CA THR A 137 16.32 3.84 -2.52
C THR A 137 17.27 4.86 -1.88
N LEU A 138 17.14 5.07 -0.57
CA LEU A 138 17.88 6.09 0.18
C LEU A 138 19.07 5.52 0.96
N GLY A 139 19.12 4.19 1.15
CA GLY A 139 20.10 3.51 1.99
C GLY A 139 19.83 3.60 3.49
N TYR A 140 18.78 4.30 3.91
CA TYR A 140 18.35 4.42 5.31
C TYR A 140 16.83 4.58 5.40
N ASP A 141 16.26 4.27 6.58
CA ASP A 141 14.86 4.49 6.87
C ASP A 141 14.69 5.49 8.01
N PHE A 142 13.81 6.47 7.79
CA PHE A 142 13.49 7.54 8.76
C PHE A 142 12.19 7.27 9.52
N ILE A 143 11.41 6.25 9.12
CA ILE A 143 10.12 5.91 9.72
C ILE A 143 10.31 4.99 10.94
N GLN A 144 11.25 4.06 10.88
CA GLN A 144 11.47 3.04 11.90
C GLN A 144 11.95 3.62 13.23
N GLY A 145 12.74 4.71 13.21
CA GLY A 145 13.20 5.38 14.42
C GLY A 145 12.03 5.85 15.30
N PRO A 146 11.16 6.73 14.83
CA PRO A 146 9.94 7.15 15.55
C PRO A 146 9.00 5.98 15.89
N MET A 147 8.91 4.95 15.05
CA MET A 147 8.13 3.76 15.35
C MET A 147 8.61 2.98 16.57
N GLY A 148 9.90 2.98 16.87
CA GLY A 148 10.46 2.34 18.05
C GLY A 148 9.86 2.88 19.35
N VAL A 149 9.56 4.16 19.42
CA VAL A 149 8.92 4.81 20.59
C VAL A 149 7.56 4.20 20.92
N ARG A 150 6.80 3.79 19.91
CA ARG A 150 5.51 3.09 20.10
C ARG A 150 5.65 1.82 20.93
N ASN A 151 6.69 1.03 20.72
CA ASN A 151 6.88 -0.22 21.45
C ASN A 151 6.98 0.04 22.95
N PHE A 152 7.69 1.10 23.36
CA PHE A 152 7.78 1.52 24.75
C PHE A 152 6.44 2.03 25.29
N ALA A 153 5.66 2.74 24.49
CA ALA A 153 4.31 3.17 24.86
C ALA A 153 3.36 1.97 25.08
N CYS A 154 3.41 0.96 24.22
CA CYS A 154 2.66 -0.28 24.40
C CYS A 154 3.11 -1.06 25.66
N PHE A 155 4.42 -1.10 25.93
CA PHE A 155 4.96 -1.67 27.17
C PHE A 155 4.42 -0.96 28.41
N GLY A 156 4.40 0.38 28.40
CA GLY A 156 3.84 1.16 29.49
C GLY A 156 2.36 0.90 29.71
N ALA A 157 1.57 0.83 28.64
CA ALA A 157 0.14 0.51 28.72
C ALA A 157 -0.11 -0.90 29.28
N THR A 158 0.64 -1.90 28.80
CA THR A 158 0.54 -3.28 29.29
C THR A 158 0.94 -3.39 30.77
N ALA A 159 2.01 -2.71 31.17
CA ALA A 159 2.44 -2.64 32.57
C ALA A 159 1.36 -2.00 33.46
N ALA A 160 0.73 -0.91 33.00
CA ALA A 160 -0.35 -0.27 33.74
C ALA A 160 -1.54 -1.22 33.97
N VAL A 161 -1.94 -1.98 32.94
CA VAL A 161 -3.01 -2.99 33.06
C VAL A 161 -2.62 -4.12 34.02
N LEU A 162 -1.34 -4.53 34.05
CA LEU A 162 -0.86 -5.55 34.96
C LEU A 162 -0.89 -5.07 36.44
N PHE A 163 -0.58 -3.81 36.69
CA PHE A 163 -0.54 -3.27 38.04
C PHE A 163 -1.91 -2.84 38.57
N LEU A 164 -2.89 -2.59 37.74
CA LEU A 164 -4.25 -2.22 38.14
C LEU A 164 -4.92 -3.29 39.05
N PRO A 165 -4.97 -4.58 38.66
CA PRO A 165 -5.59 -5.63 39.49
C PRO A 165 -4.76 -6.05 40.72
N LEU A 166 -3.51 -5.63 40.83
CA LEU A 166 -2.68 -5.90 42.01
C LEU A 166 -2.94 -4.88 43.15
N ARG A 167 -3.79 -3.89 42.90
CA ARG A 167 -4.09 -2.80 43.85
C ARG A 167 -5.43 -2.99 44.59
N ASP A 168 -6.27 -3.92 44.10
CA ASP A 168 -7.53 -4.38 44.72
C ASP A 168 -7.28 -5.68 45.52
#